data_d84b1fb8f18bfb566887c49e9fa7634e
#
_entry.id   d84b1fb8f18bfb566887c49e9fa7634e
#
_cell.length_a   1.000
_cell.length_b   1.000
_cell.length_c   1.000
_cell.angle_alpha   90.00
_cell.angle_beta   90.00
_cell.angle_gamma   90.00
#
_symmetry.space_group_name_H-M   'P 1'
#
loop_
_entity.id
_entity.type
_entity.pdbx_description
1 polymer ?
#
loop_
_entity_poly.entity_id
_entity_poly.type
_entity_poly.pdbx_seq_one_letter_code
_entity_poly.pdbx_strand_id
1 'polypeptide(L)'
;MILLGIAMLVLALDQSTKFVVLHELRLNESIPLFQNMVYLTYRQNPGTAFGFMSDMESVVRIPFFIAITLATFAIVYTYQHFLPPENHLPRVGLGLVLGGALGNLLDRLLYGRVIDFIDLRWEDLEWYVFNVADTCVLMGLLILLMVYLRGQKSKAAEPG
;
A
#
# COMPACT_ATOMS: atom_id res chain seq x y z
N MET A 1 -17.77 -9.26 -4.85
CA MET A 1 -17.65 -9.47 -3.39
C MET A 1 -16.19 -9.63 -2.93
N ILE A 2 -15.36 -10.49 -3.54
CA ILE A 2 -13.94 -10.75 -3.13
C ILE A 2 -13.12 -9.47 -3.03
N LEU A 3 -13.11 -8.64 -4.09
CA LEU A 3 -12.32 -7.39 -4.13
C LEU A 3 -12.62 -6.49 -2.92
N LEU A 4 -13.90 -6.19 -2.70
CA LEU A 4 -14.30 -5.33 -1.58
C LEU A 4 -14.00 -5.95 -0.23
N GLY A 5 -14.19 -7.28 -0.08
CA GLY A 5 -13.82 -7.99 1.16
C GLY A 5 -12.34 -7.87 1.48
N ILE A 6 -11.47 -8.05 0.47
CA ILE A 6 -10.01 -7.87 0.62
C ILE A 6 -9.66 -6.42 0.93
N ALA A 7 -10.25 -5.45 0.21
CA ALA A 7 -9.97 -4.04 0.45
C ALA A 7 -10.34 -3.60 1.88
N MET A 8 -11.50 -4.04 2.38
CA MET A 8 -11.93 -3.76 3.76
C MET A 8 -11.05 -4.45 4.80
N LEU A 9 -10.62 -5.69 4.54
CA LEU A 9 -9.69 -6.40 5.42
C LEU A 9 -8.34 -5.69 5.51
N VAL A 10 -7.77 -5.29 4.37
CA VAL A 10 -6.51 -4.54 4.32
C VAL A 10 -6.64 -3.21 5.06
N LEU A 11 -7.69 -2.45 4.80
CA LEU A 11 -7.95 -1.18 5.49
C LEU A 11 -8.05 -1.38 7.01
N ALA A 12 -8.78 -2.40 7.46
CA ALA A 12 -8.94 -2.70 8.87
C ALA A 12 -7.60 -3.10 9.52
N LEU A 13 -6.81 -3.97 8.88
CA LEU A 13 -5.50 -4.38 9.38
C LEU A 13 -4.51 -3.22 9.42
N ASP A 14 -4.45 -2.42 8.37
CA ASP A 14 -3.57 -1.25 8.29
C ASP A 14 -3.88 -0.26 9.40
N GLN A 15 -5.15 0.14 9.54
CA GLN A 15 -5.54 1.11 10.54
C GLN A 15 -5.43 0.59 11.97
N SER A 16 -5.68 -0.72 12.19
CA SER A 16 -5.50 -1.32 13.52
C SER A 16 -4.03 -1.34 13.94
N THR A 17 -3.11 -1.70 13.02
CA THR A 17 -1.67 -1.70 13.33
C THR A 17 -1.14 -0.29 13.55
N LYS A 18 -1.56 0.69 12.74
CA LYS A 18 -1.23 2.11 12.92
C LYS A 18 -1.76 2.68 14.23
N PHE A 19 -2.98 2.30 14.62
CA PHE A 19 -3.55 2.66 15.91
C PHE A 19 -2.68 2.19 17.08
N VAL A 20 -2.23 0.93 17.07
CA VAL A 20 -1.32 0.40 18.09
C VAL A 20 -0.01 1.20 18.13
N VAL A 21 0.61 1.44 16.97
CA VAL A 21 1.85 2.23 16.89
C VAL A 21 1.70 3.62 17.47
N LEU A 22 0.60 4.31 17.15
CA LEU A 22 0.30 5.66 17.67
C LEU A 22 0.15 5.72 19.18
N HIS A 23 -0.32 4.64 19.81
CA HIS A 23 -0.58 4.61 21.26
C HIS A 23 0.60 4.08 22.05
N GLU A 24 1.40 3.17 21.48
CA GLU A 24 2.46 2.48 22.21
C GLU A 24 3.86 3.10 21.98
N LEU A 25 4.09 3.82 20.87
CA LEU A 25 5.39 4.37 20.55
C LEU A 25 5.38 5.90 20.51
N ARG A 26 6.51 6.48 20.91
CA ARG A 26 6.79 7.91 20.71
C ARG A 26 7.31 8.14 19.28
N LEU A 27 7.07 9.33 18.75
CA LEU A 27 7.59 9.70 17.43
C LEU A 27 9.11 9.50 17.35
N ASN A 28 9.57 8.80 16.33
CA ASN A 28 10.96 8.37 16.09
C ASN A 28 11.49 7.31 17.08
N GLU A 29 10.65 6.75 17.93
CA GLU A 29 11.03 5.59 18.75
C GLU A 29 11.18 4.34 17.87
N SER A 30 12.18 3.51 18.19
CA SER A 30 12.54 2.30 17.46
C SER A 30 12.77 1.16 18.43
N ILE A 31 12.01 0.08 18.30
CA ILE A 31 12.14 -1.13 19.10
C ILE A 31 12.65 -2.27 18.20
N PRO A 32 13.80 -2.91 18.51
CA PRO A 32 14.28 -4.05 17.73
C PRO A 32 13.37 -5.26 17.95
N LEU A 33 12.92 -5.88 16.83
CA LEU A 33 12.09 -7.08 16.85
C LEU A 33 12.90 -8.34 16.51
N PHE A 34 13.83 -8.27 15.56
CA PHE A 34 14.58 -9.44 15.09
C PHE A 34 16.01 -9.06 14.68
N GLN A 35 17.00 -9.64 15.38
CA GLN A 35 18.45 -9.64 15.05
C GLN A 35 19.03 -8.31 14.54
N ASN A 36 18.54 -7.19 15.01
CA ASN A 36 18.88 -5.85 14.50
C ASN A 36 18.60 -5.65 12.99
N MET A 37 17.76 -6.48 12.40
CA MET A 37 17.34 -6.36 10.98
C MET A 37 15.94 -5.81 10.82
N VAL A 38 15.05 -6.10 11.77
CA VAL A 38 13.65 -5.65 11.74
C VAL A 38 13.37 -4.86 13.02
N TYR A 39 12.89 -3.64 12.83
CA TYR A 39 12.49 -2.76 13.92
C TYR A 39 11.03 -2.35 13.78
N LEU A 40 10.37 -2.15 14.90
CA LEU A 40 9.13 -1.42 14.98
C LEU A 40 9.48 0.05 15.27
N THR A 41 9.28 0.92 14.31
CA THR A 41 9.69 2.33 14.38
C THR A 41 8.50 3.22 14.09
N TYR A 42 8.19 4.20 14.94
CA TYR A 42 7.15 5.17 14.61
C TYR A 42 7.72 6.33 13.79
N ARG A 43 7.35 6.39 12.52
CA ARG A 43 7.68 7.50 11.61
C ARG A 43 6.42 8.14 11.03
N GLN A 44 6.48 9.45 10.85
CA GLN A 44 5.44 10.21 10.12
C GLN A 44 6.00 10.63 8.76
N ASN A 45 5.40 10.10 7.71
CA ASN A 45 5.81 10.33 6.33
C ASN A 45 4.90 11.38 5.67
N PRO A 46 5.40 12.60 5.42
CA PRO A 46 4.60 13.63 4.78
C PRO A 46 4.40 13.39 3.27
N GLY A 47 5.29 12.66 2.61
CA GLY A 47 5.28 12.45 1.16
C GLY A 47 5.01 11.01 0.74
N THR A 48 5.83 10.56 -0.20
CA THR A 48 5.91 9.17 -0.65
C THR A 48 7.26 8.57 -0.30
N ALA A 49 7.50 7.35 -0.78
CA ALA A 49 8.82 6.76 -0.78
C ALA A 49 9.86 7.74 -1.37
N PHE A 50 11.05 7.77 -0.78
CA PHE A 50 12.16 8.67 -1.18
C PHE A 50 11.90 10.17 -0.98
N GLY A 51 10.92 10.56 -0.14
CA GLY A 51 10.69 11.96 0.21
C GLY A 51 10.03 12.81 -0.88
N PHE A 52 9.50 12.20 -1.96
CA PHE A 52 8.78 12.96 -2.99
C PHE A 52 7.62 13.74 -2.37
N MET A 53 7.54 15.04 -2.67
CA MET A 53 6.57 16.00 -2.12
C MET A 53 6.66 16.26 -0.60
N SER A 54 7.72 15.83 0.09
CA SER A 54 7.87 16.05 1.54
C SER A 54 7.93 17.54 1.90
N ASP A 55 8.51 18.36 1.02
CA ASP A 55 8.71 19.80 1.22
C ASP A 55 7.49 20.64 0.79
N MET A 56 6.47 20.00 0.19
CA MET A 56 5.27 20.70 -0.22
C MET A 56 4.31 20.94 0.95
N GLU A 57 3.62 22.07 0.91
CA GLU A 57 2.56 22.36 1.87
C GLU A 57 1.42 21.35 1.78
N SER A 58 0.80 21.05 2.93
CA SER A 58 -0.31 20.09 3.00
C SER A 58 -1.50 20.47 2.13
N VAL A 59 -1.72 21.76 1.89
CA VAL A 59 -2.79 22.28 1.03
C VAL A 59 -2.64 21.84 -0.45
N VAL A 60 -1.43 21.56 -0.91
CA VAL A 60 -1.15 21.03 -2.25
C VAL A 60 -1.05 19.50 -2.22
N ARG A 61 -0.36 18.99 -1.23
CA ARG A 61 -0.05 17.57 -1.10
C ARG A 61 -1.27 16.68 -0.88
N ILE A 62 -2.19 17.07 0.02
CA ILE A 62 -3.39 16.27 0.31
C ILE A 62 -4.30 16.13 -0.92
N PRO A 63 -4.70 17.21 -1.65
CA PRO A 63 -5.46 17.08 -2.89
C PRO A 63 -4.79 16.20 -3.95
N PHE A 64 -3.46 16.25 -4.06
CA PHE A 64 -2.71 15.40 -4.97
C PHE A 64 -2.89 13.91 -4.63
N PHE A 65 -2.75 13.52 -3.36
CA PHE A 65 -2.95 12.12 -2.96
C PHE A 65 -4.41 11.68 -3.05
N ILE A 66 -5.37 12.58 -2.81
CA ILE A 66 -6.79 12.31 -3.07
C ILE A 66 -6.98 11.98 -4.56
N ALA A 67 -6.42 12.80 -5.46
CA ALA A 67 -6.54 12.58 -6.90
C ALA A 67 -5.93 11.24 -7.34
N ILE A 68 -4.75 10.87 -6.82
CA ILE A 68 -4.13 9.56 -7.07
C ILE A 68 -5.04 8.42 -6.57
N THR A 69 -5.60 8.54 -5.38
CA THR A 69 -6.49 7.50 -4.83
C THR A 69 -7.77 7.39 -5.65
N LEU A 70 -8.36 8.50 -6.09
CA LEU A 70 -9.52 8.49 -6.98
C LEU A 70 -9.20 7.87 -8.34
N ALA A 71 -8.02 8.18 -8.91
CA ALA A 71 -7.54 7.54 -10.14
C ALA A 71 -7.36 6.01 -9.94
N THR A 72 -6.78 5.60 -8.82
CA THR A 72 -6.65 4.18 -8.45
C THR A 72 -8.03 3.52 -8.37
N PHE A 73 -8.99 4.16 -7.72
CA PHE A 73 -10.37 3.67 -7.65
C PHE A 73 -11.00 3.51 -9.04
N ALA A 74 -10.86 4.50 -9.91
CA ALA A 74 -11.38 4.46 -11.28
C ALA A 74 -10.75 3.32 -12.09
N ILE A 75 -9.43 3.13 -11.98
CA ILE A 75 -8.70 2.04 -12.64
C ILE A 75 -9.19 0.68 -12.13
N VAL A 76 -9.28 0.50 -10.81
CA VAL A 76 -9.74 -0.74 -10.17
C VAL A 76 -11.18 -1.05 -10.60
N TYR A 77 -12.07 -0.05 -10.56
CA TYR A 77 -13.46 -0.18 -10.98
C TYR A 77 -13.59 -0.59 -12.44
N THR A 78 -12.85 0.09 -13.32
CA THR A 78 -12.86 -0.21 -14.76
C THR A 78 -12.29 -1.60 -15.04
N TYR A 79 -11.14 -1.92 -14.47
CA TYR A 79 -10.49 -3.20 -14.74
C TYR A 79 -11.30 -4.40 -14.23
N GLN A 80 -11.89 -4.31 -13.04
CA GLN A 80 -12.73 -5.38 -12.49
C GLN A 80 -13.97 -5.68 -13.35
N HIS A 81 -14.47 -4.67 -14.08
CA HIS A 81 -15.65 -4.84 -14.93
C HIS A 81 -15.38 -5.76 -16.13
N PHE A 82 -14.14 -5.79 -16.61
CA PHE A 82 -13.70 -6.65 -17.71
C PHE A 82 -13.20 -8.01 -17.27
N LEU A 83 -13.12 -8.28 -15.96
CA LEU A 83 -12.65 -9.56 -15.45
C LEU A 83 -13.75 -10.62 -15.48
N PRO A 84 -13.51 -11.82 -16.08
CA PRO A 84 -14.42 -12.94 -15.98
C PRO A 84 -14.74 -13.29 -14.52
N PRO A 85 -15.97 -13.75 -14.20
CA PRO A 85 -16.37 -14.06 -12.82
C PRO A 85 -15.43 -15.04 -12.10
N GLU A 86 -14.84 -15.98 -12.82
CA GLU A 86 -13.99 -17.07 -12.32
C GLU A 86 -12.57 -16.57 -11.94
N ASN A 87 -12.15 -15.41 -12.46
CA ASN A 87 -10.81 -14.88 -12.20
C ASN A 87 -10.71 -14.21 -10.83
N HIS A 88 -10.46 -15.01 -9.81
CA HIS A 88 -10.34 -14.51 -8.44
C HIS A 88 -9.00 -13.82 -8.16
N LEU A 89 -7.90 -14.32 -8.72
CA LEU A 89 -6.55 -13.82 -8.43
C LEU A 89 -6.35 -12.32 -8.74
N PRO A 90 -6.73 -11.81 -9.95
CA PRO A 90 -6.65 -10.36 -10.19
C PRO A 90 -7.58 -9.55 -9.28
N ARG A 91 -8.73 -10.09 -8.84
CA ARG A 91 -9.61 -9.41 -7.89
C ARG A 91 -8.97 -9.28 -6.51
N VAL A 92 -8.19 -10.28 -6.08
CA VAL A 92 -7.37 -10.18 -4.86
C VAL A 92 -6.34 -9.07 -5.02
N GLY A 93 -5.57 -9.06 -6.13
CA GLY A 93 -4.59 -8.01 -6.41
C GLY A 93 -5.20 -6.60 -6.39
N LEU A 94 -6.34 -6.41 -7.06
CA LEU A 94 -7.07 -5.13 -7.07
C LEU A 94 -7.56 -4.74 -5.67
N GLY A 95 -8.04 -5.70 -4.87
CA GLY A 95 -8.47 -5.46 -3.49
C GLY A 95 -7.33 -5.02 -2.58
N LEU A 96 -6.16 -5.65 -2.72
CA LEU A 96 -4.94 -5.26 -1.99
C LEU A 96 -4.52 -3.83 -2.34
N VAL A 97 -4.48 -3.48 -3.64
CA VAL A 97 -4.12 -2.12 -4.09
C VAL A 97 -5.13 -1.10 -3.57
N LEU A 98 -6.42 -1.37 -3.71
CA LEU A 98 -7.45 -0.44 -3.27
C LEU A 98 -7.45 -0.24 -1.75
N GLY A 99 -7.37 -1.32 -0.98
CA GLY A 99 -7.34 -1.27 0.48
C GLY A 99 -6.12 -0.50 1.02
N GLY A 100 -4.94 -0.75 0.45
CA GLY A 100 -3.72 -0.02 0.81
C GLY A 100 -3.78 1.46 0.42
N ALA A 101 -4.27 1.78 -0.77
CA ALA A 101 -4.46 3.17 -1.20
C ALA A 101 -5.41 3.94 -0.27
N LEU A 102 -6.52 3.30 0.15
CA LEU A 102 -7.48 3.87 1.10
C LEU A 102 -6.88 4.03 2.50
N GLY A 103 -6.09 3.07 2.99
CA GLY A 103 -5.41 3.16 4.29
C GLY A 103 -4.48 4.37 4.37
N ASN A 104 -3.62 4.54 3.38
CA ASN A 104 -2.71 5.68 3.30
C ASN A 104 -3.41 7.01 3.00
N LEU A 105 -4.55 7.00 2.32
CA LEU A 105 -5.37 8.20 2.16
C LEU A 105 -6.01 8.61 3.48
N LEU A 106 -6.54 7.66 4.24
CA LEU A 106 -7.20 7.93 5.53
C LEU A 106 -6.22 8.60 6.50
N ASP A 107 -4.98 8.12 6.59
CA ASP A 107 -3.94 8.77 7.40
C ASP A 107 -3.71 10.22 6.99
N ARG A 108 -3.62 10.48 5.68
CA ARG A 108 -3.40 11.85 5.17
C ARG A 108 -4.56 12.79 5.48
N LEU A 109 -5.79 12.27 5.46
CA LEU A 109 -6.97 13.05 5.82
C LEU A 109 -7.06 13.33 7.32
N LEU A 110 -6.66 12.37 8.17
CA LEU A 110 -6.74 12.48 9.62
C LEU A 110 -5.54 13.23 10.22
N TYR A 111 -4.34 12.94 9.73
CA TYR A 111 -3.08 13.41 10.35
C TYR A 111 -2.23 14.29 9.43
N GLY A 112 -2.63 14.48 8.15
CA GLY A 112 -1.83 15.18 7.14
C GLY A 112 -0.58 14.42 6.68
N ARG A 113 -0.34 13.21 7.20
CA ARG A 113 0.87 12.39 7.00
C ARG A 113 0.50 10.92 7.07
N VAL A 114 1.35 10.05 6.51
CA VAL A 114 1.20 8.60 6.66
C VAL A 114 2.00 8.12 7.86
N ILE A 115 1.46 7.12 8.57
CA ILE A 115 2.11 6.46 9.70
C ILE A 115 2.83 5.23 9.18
N ASP A 116 4.16 5.26 9.23
CA ASP A 116 5.04 4.18 8.82
C ASP A 116 5.70 3.58 10.07
N PHE A 117 5.88 2.24 10.08
CA PHE A 117 6.35 1.57 11.29
C PHE A 117 7.16 0.29 11.07
N ILE A 118 7.19 -0.29 9.87
CA ILE A 118 8.04 -1.44 9.53
C ILE A 118 9.36 -0.90 9.03
N ASP A 119 10.41 -1.07 9.82
CA ASP A 119 11.74 -0.54 9.53
C ASP A 119 12.70 -1.73 9.33
N LEU A 120 13.21 -1.85 8.12
CA LEU A 120 14.17 -2.87 7.75
C LEU A 120 15.57 -2.25 7.67
N ARG A 121 16.53 -2.87 8.34
CA ARG A 121 17.92 -2.44 8.36
C ARG A 121 18.84 -3.63 8.04
N TRP A 122 19.86 -3.40 7.27
CA TRP A 122 20.87 -4.39 6.96
C TRP A 122 22.26 -3.74 7.07
N GLU A 123 23.01 -4.09 8.12
CA GLU A 123 24.29 -3.43 8.44
C GLU A 123 24.13 -1.90 8.51
N ASP A 124 24.86 -1.17 7.66
CA ASP A 124 24.76 0.30 7.56
C ASP A 124 23.68 0.77 6.58
N LEU A 125 22.92 -0.15 5.95
CA LEU A 125 21.86 0.18 5.01
C LEU A 125 20.53 0.30 5.75
N GLU A 126 20.06 1.52 5.97
CA GLU A 126 18.69 1.77 6.41
C GLU A 126 17.77 1.70 5.19
N TRP A 127 16.85 0.72 5.19
CA TRP A 127 15.79 0.67 4.19
C TRP A 127 14.71 1.70 4.53
N TYR A 128 13.83 1.92 3.58
CA TYR A 128 12.70 2.81 3.76
C TYR A 128 11.71 2.23 4.80
N VAL A 129 11.24 3.06 5.76
CA VAL A 129 10.20 2.65 6.71
C VAL A 129 8.85 2.67 6.01
N PHE A 130 8.06 1.63 6.15
CA PHE A 130 6.78 1.43 5.47
C PHE A 130 5.72 0.85 6.42
N ASN A 131 4.52 0.61 5.90
CA ASN A 131 3.38 0.11 6.66
C ASN A 131 2.68 -1.07 5.97
N VAL A 132 1.58 -1.55 6.55
CA VAL A 132 0.77 -2.64 5.99
C VAL A 132 0.14 -2.25 4.66
N ALA A 133 -0.35 -1.01 4.53
CA ALA A 133 -0.94 -0.52 3.29
C ALA A 133 0.06 -0.56 2.13
N ASP A 134 1.31 -0.10 2.34
CA ASP A 134 2.37 -0.13 1.32
C ASP A 134 2.71 -1.55 0.89
N THR A 135 2.83 -2.46 1.86
CA THR A 135 3.05 -3.89 1.61
C THR A 135 1.92 -4.47 0.75
N CYS A 136 0.67 -4.16 1.09
CA CYS A 136 -0.48 -4.65 0.33
C CYS A 136 -0.55 -4.07 -1.08
N VAL A 137 -0.24 -2.78 -1.26
CA VAL A 137 -0.15 -2.18 -2.61
C VAL A 137 0.91 -2.89 -3.44
N LEU A 138 2.12 -3.07 -2.90
CA LEU A 138 3.19 -3.77 -3.60
C LEU A 138 2.81 -5.19 -3.97
N MET A 139 2.28 -5.98 -3.04
CA MET A 139 1.83 -7.35 -3.28
C MET A 139 0.70 -7.41 -4.31
N GLY A 140 -0.24 -6.47 -4.25
CA GLY A 140 -1.33 -6.35 -5.22
C GLY A 140 -0.81 -6.10 -6.62
N LEU A 141 0.13 -5.16 -6.79
CA LEU A 141 0.77 -4.86 -8.08
C LEU A 141 1.57 -6.07 -8.61
N LEU A 142 2.30 -6.80 -7.77
CA LEU A 142 3.02 -8.01 -8.17
C LEU A 142 2.06 -9.11 -8.65
N ILE A 143 0.93 -9.30 -7.99
CA ILE A 143 -0.12 -10.23 -8.43
C ILE A 143 -0.66 -9.83 -9.80
N LEU A 144 -1.00 -8.55 -10.00
CA LEU A 144 -1.53 -8.05 -11.27
C LEU A 144 -0.50 -8.19 -12.40
N LEU A 145 0.76 -7.88 -12.14
CA LEU A 145 1.87 -8.08 -13.08
C LEU A 145 2.03 -9.55 -13.46
N MET A 146 2.01 -10.45 -12.48
CA MET A 146 2.09 -11.90 -12.73
C MET A 146 0.94 -12.39 -13.59
N VAL A 147 -0.29 -11.95 -13.33
CA VAL A 147 -1.46 -12.29 -14.15
C VAL A 147 -1.31 -11.79 -15.58
N TYR A 148 -0.86 -10.55 -15.75
CA TYR A 148 -0.60 -9.96 -17.06
C TYR A 148 0.44 -10.75 -17.86
N LEU A 149 1.59 -11.10 -17.27
CA LEU A 149 2.66 -11.84 -17.95
C LEU A 149 2.22 -13.27 -18.33
N ARG A 150 1.40 -13.92 -17.49
CA ARG A 150 0.83 -15.25 -17.84
C ARG A 150 -0.13 -15.16 -19.03
N GLY A 151 -0.96 -14.13 -19.08
CA GLY A 151 -1.88 -13.92 -20.22
C GLY A 151 -1.15 -13.68 -21.55
N GLN A 152 -0.02 -12.99 -21.54
CA GLN A 152 0.80 -12.78 -22.74
C GLN A 152 1.44 -14.08 -23.23
N LYS A 153 1.94 -14.93 -22.32
CA LYS A 153 2.53 -16.23 -22.69
C LYS A 153 1.50 -17.17 -23.33
N SER A 154 0.26 -17.18 -22.83
CA SER A 154 -0.81 -18.00 -23.40
C SER A 154 -1.14 -17.59 -24.83
N LYS A 155 -1.25 -16.28 -25.11
CA LYS A 155 -1.50 -15.76 -26.46
C LYS A 155 -0.37 -16.03 -27.44
N ALA A 156 0.89 -16.02 -26.97
CA ALA A 156 2.05 -16.30 -27.82
C ALA A 156 2.23 -17.80 -28.15
N ALA A 157 1.55 -18.68 -27.39
CA ALA A 157 1.62 -20.14 -27.59
C ALA A 157 0.48 -20.69 -28.47
N GLU A 158 -0.51 -19.90 -28.85
CA GLU A 158 -1.56 -20.29 -29.81
C GLU A 158 -1.00 -20.11 -31.22
N PRO A 159 -0.81 -21.23 -32.02
CA PRO A 159 -0.42 -21.14 -33.42
C PRO A 159 -1.60 -20.52 -34.19
N GLY A 160 -1.32 -19.44 -34.95
CA GLY A 160 -2.25 -18.81 -35.88
C GLY A 160 -2.70 -19.71 -37.01
#